data_050941297f566c130b31b78f8a91005d
#
_entry.id   050941297f566c130b31b78f8a91005d
#
_cell.length_a   1.000
_cell.length_b   1.000
_cell.length_c   1.000
_cell.angle_alpha   90.00
_cell.angle_beta   90.00
_cell.angle_gamma   90.00
#
_symmetry.space_group_name_H-M   'P 1'
#
loop_
_entity.id
_entity.type
_entity.pdbx_description
1 polymer ?
#
loop_
_entity_poly.entity_id
_entity_poly.type
_entity_poly.pdbx_seq_one_letter_code
_entity_poly.pdbx_strand_id
1 'polypeptide(L)'
;MVLGVFLARWTLPVMVKGTTSVMRDLRQRPHLILWAVLAGALWAVANTLTISAIRDVGLSIAFPLWNTNSLIGIFWGWLLFHELDGASARDWTRVLGGASAIVAGSVLLSILSVHAAAGPRGVAVRGIAAALAAGLLWGTMYVPYRKAYLSGSNPLSFVTIFTFGEVGAMLFLGTLLPGGLHALGGQLHALRPSVLWLLLGGFCWVIGDLFQQYATKYAGISRAIPLSNTNQLWGFVWGVLVFGELSHVPVSVRWLALAASALMIAGAILIAGATVSAAESAACVRAVGRECARYNMDLDQTLRAQSGVESDSAAREPRRWWDFAIMAAAVGVFIWFARFARVPHLAMRIPFAIALIVILLAILAACGWLLWKRTRFA
;
A
#
# COMPACT_ATOMS: atom_id res chain seq x y z
N MET A 1 9.68 -10.86 4.54
CA MET A 1 8.78 -9.71 4.33
C MET A 1 7.37 -10.00 4.85
N VAL A 2 6.66 -11.07 4.41
CA VAL A 2 5.29 -11.41 4.85
C VAL A 2 5.12 -11.45 6.38
N LEU A 3 6.05 -12.08 7.12
CA LEU A 3 6.02 -12.08 8.58
C LEU A 3 6.12 -10.66 9.17
N GLY A 4 6.94 -9.78 8.59
CA GLY A 4 7.04 -8.38 9.02
C GLY A 4 5.74 -7.61 8.78
N VAL A 5 5.09 -7.84 7.63
CA VAL A 5 3.78 -7.29 7.30
C VAL A 5 2.72 -7.81 8.28
N PHE A 6 2.70 -9.11 8.55
CA PHE A 6 1.81 -9.72 9.55
C PHE A 6 1.99 -9.07 10.93
N LEU A 7 3.22 -8.98 11.42
CA LEU A 7 3.50 -8.37 12.71
C LEU A 7 3.03 -6.92 12.76
N ALA A 8 3.30 -6.12 11.72
CA ALA A 8 2.89 -4.73 11.68
C ALA A 8 1.36 -4.55 11.64
N ARG A 9 0.65 -5.34 10.85
CA ARG A 9 -0.82 -5.29 10.74
C ARG A 9 -1.56 -5.79 11.97
N TRP A 10 -0.86 -6.43 12.89
CA TRP A 10 -1.38 -6.77 14.22
C TRP A 10 -0.95 -5.79 15.28
N THR A 11 0.32 -5.38 15.29
CA THR A 11 0.84 -4.49 16.34
C THR A 11 0.38 -3.05 16.20
N LEU A 12 0.39 -2.47 14.98
CA LEU A 12 0.02 -1.06 14.79
C LEU A 12 -1.46 -0.79 15.14
N PRO A 13 -2.46 -1.59 14.70
CA PRO A 13 -3.84 -1.44 15.15
C PRO A 13 -3.99 -1.59 16.66
N VAL A 14 -3.29 -2.55 17.25
CA VAL A 14 -3.32 -2.77 18.70
C VAL A 14 -2.68 -1.60 19.44
N MET A 15 -1.56 -1.04 18.97
CA MET A 15 -0.94 0.15 19.54
C MET A 15 -1.86 1.37 19.48
N VAL A 16 -2.59 1.56 18.40
CA VAL A 16 -3.43 2.76 18.19
C VAL A 16 -4.77 2.63 18.90
N LYS A 17 -5.49 1.53 18.67
CA LYS A 17 -6.89 1.35 19.11
C LYS A 17 -7.10 0.24 20.17
N GLY A 18 -6.22 -0.76 20.24
CA GLY A 18 -6.37 -1.97 21.05
C GLY A 18 -7.21 -3.05 20.41
N THR A 19 -7.02 -4.29 20.87
CA THR A 19 -7.71 -5.47 20.34
C THR A 19 -9.23 -5.40 20.55
N THR A 20 -9.70 -4.81 21.65
CA THR A 20 -11.12 -4.69 21.94
C THR A 20 -11.85 -3.87 20.88
N SER A 21 -11.26 -2.76 20.45
CA SER A 21 -11.81 -1.90 19.40
C SER A 21 -11.84 -2.62 18.04
N VAL A 22 -10.75 -3.28 17.66
CA VAL A 22 -10.69 -4.09 16.44
C VAL A 22 -11.76 -5.18 16.42
N MET A 23 -11.88 -5.91 17.53
CA MET A 23 -12.84 -7.01 17.66
C MET A 23 -14.29 -6.53 17.64
N ARG A 24 -14.56 -5.35 18.22
CA ARG A 24 -15.89 -4.73 18.18
C ARG A 24 -16.26 -4.33 16.75
N ASP A 25 -15.37 -3.68 16.01
CA ASP A 25 -15.61 -3.28 14.62
C ASP A 25 -15.93 -4.51 13.74
N LEU A 26 -15.21 -5.61 13.95
CA LEU A 26 -15.45 -6.87 13.24
C LEU A 26 -16.79 -7.51 13.58
N ARG A 27 -17.18 -7.51 14.88
CA ARG A 27 -18.47 -8.06 15.31
C ARG A 27 -19.65 -7.26 14.79
N GLN A 28 -19.48 -5.95 14.67
CA GLN A 28 -20.53 -5.08 14.11
C GLN A 28 -20.68 -5.24 12.60
N ARG A 29 -19.62 -5.69 11.89
CA ARG A 29 -19.57 -5.78 10.43
C ARG A 29 -19.00 -7.12 9.94
N PRO A 30 -19.59 -8.28 10.33
CA PRO A 30 -19.00 -9.60 10.03
C PRO A 30 -18.91 -9.89 8.53
N HIS A 31 -19.79 -9.30 7.71
CA HIS A 31 -19.75 -9.45 6.25
C HIS A 31 -18.47 -8.91 5.61
N LEU A 32 -17.74 -8.00 6.30
CA LEU A 32 -16.49 -7.44 5.80
C LEU A 32 -15.30 -8.40 5.96
N ILE A 33 -15.42 -9.44 6.78
CA ILE A 33 -14.36 -10.45 6.94
C ILE A 33 -14.03 -11.08 5.59
N LEU A 34 -15.04 -11.47 4.81
CA LEU A 34 -14.84 -12.06 3.49
C LEU A 34 -14.13 -11.07 2.54
N TRP A 35 -14.53 -9.79 2.55
CA TRP A 35 -13.91 -8.76 1.73
C TRP A 35 -12.46 -8.50 2.11
N ALA A 36 -12.15 -8.49 3.41
CA ALA A 36 -10.78 -8.33 3.88
C ALA A 36 -9.88 -9.53 3.51
N VAL A 37 -10.39 -10.75 3.68
CA VAL A 37 -9.67 -11.98 3.27
C VAL A 37 -9.44 -11.99 1.75
N LEU A 38 -10.45 -11.62 0.95
CA LEU A 38 -10.31 -11.52 -0.51
C LEU A 38 -9.25 -10.48 -0.90
N ALA A 39 -9.26 -9.30 -0.29
CA ALA A 39 -8.26 -8.28 -0.55
C ALA A 39 -6.84 -8.78 -0.22
N GLY A 40 -6.68 -9.49 0.90
CA GLY A 40 -5.40 -10.09 1.30
C GLY A 40 -4.92 -11.16 0.32
N ALA A 41 -5.83 -11.99 -0.18
CA ALA A 41 -5.50 -13.00 -1.18
C ALA A 41 -5.10 -12.35 -2.52
N LEU A 42 -5.82 -11.34 -2.99
CA LEU A 42 -5.47 -10.58 -4.19
C LEU A 42 -4.09 -9.92 -4.06
N TRP A 43 -3.79 -9.35 -2.90
CA TRP A 43 -2.48 -8.77 -2.61
C TRP A 43 -1.36 -9.81 -2.69
N ALA A 44 -1.55 -10.97 -2.10
CA ALA A 44 -0.56 -12.05 -2.08
C ALA A 44 -0.25 -12.56 -3.50
N VAL A 45 -1.29 -12.76 -4.32
CA VAL A 45 -1.13 -13.18 -5.72
C VAL A 45 -0.42 -12.11 -6.53
N ALA A 46 -0.85 -10.84 -6.40
CA ALA A 46 -0.23 -9.72 -7.10
C ALA A 46 1.26 -9.60 -6.74
N ASN A 47 1.62 -9.70 -5.45
CA ASN A 47 3.01 -9.67 -5.00
C ASN A 47 3.85 -10.81 -5.59
N THR A 48 3.29 -12.02 -5.67
CA THR A 48 3.97 -13.16 -6.29
C THR A 48 4.22 -12.92 -7.78
N LEU A 49 3.25 -12.33 -8.47
CA LEU A 49 3.40 -11.95 -9.88
C LEU A 49 4.43 -10.84 -10.08
N THR A 50 4.50 -9.85 -9.17
CA THR A 50 5.52 -8.79 -9.24
C THR A 50 6.93 -9.36 -9.08
N ILE A 51 7.14 -10.30 -8.16
CA ILE A 51 8.44 -10.98 -8.00
C ILE A 51 8.80 -11.74 -9.28
N SER A 52 7.85 -12.46 -9.88
CA SER A 52 8.05 -13.18 -11.13
C SER A 52 8.36 -12.22 -12.28
N ALA A 53 7.65 -11.11 -12.38
CA ALA A 53 7.90 -10.09 -13.38
C ALA A 53 9.31 -9.48 -13.25
N ILE A 54 9.73 -9.12 -12.02
CA ILE A 54 11.08 -8.58 -11.77
C ILE A 54 12.15 -9.58 -12.19
N ARG A 55 11.96 -10.86 -11.86
CA ARG A 55 12.91 -11.91 -12.25
C ARG A 55 13.03 -12.07 -13.76
N ASP A 56 11.90 -11.98 -14.49
CA ASP A 56 11.84 -12.29 -15.92
C ASP A 56 12.18 -11.09 -16.82
N VAL A 57 11.84 -9.85 -16.41
CA VAL A 57 12.08 -8.63 -17.23
C VAL A 57 12.83 -7.52 -16.50
N GLY A 58 13.20 -7.76 -15.25
CA GLY A 58 13.87 -6.76 -14.41
C GLY A 58 12.89 -5.74 -13.81
N LEU A 59 13.36 -5.08 -12.76
CA LEU A 59 12.56 -4.11 -12.01
C LEU A 59 12.10 -2.93 -12.88
N SER A 60 12.96 -2.47 -13.77
CA SER A 60 12.76 -1.29 -14.61
C SER A 60 11.66 -1.41 -15.64
N ILE A 61 11.36 -2.63 -16.10
CA ILE A 61 10.24 -2.89 -17.01
C ILE A 61 9.01 -3.26 -16.20
N ALA A 62 9.17 -4.10 -15.19
CA ALA A 62 8.06 -4.59 -14.39
C ALA A 62 7.36 -3.45 -13.62
N PHE A 63 8.13 -2.54 -13.02
CA PHE A 63 7.63 -1.49 -12.15
C PHE A 63 6.65 -0.52 -12.84
N PRO A 64 6.97 0.05 -14.02
CA PRO A 64 6.02 0.89 -14.76
C PRO A 64 4.75 0.15 -15.16
N LEU A 65 4.88 -1.12 -15.55
CA LEU A 65 3.75 -1.89 -16.03
C LEU A 65 2.73 -2.16 -14.93
N TRP A 66 3.15 -2.50 -13.71
CA TRP A 66 2.17 -2.68 -12.64
C TRP A 66 1.59 -1.37 -12.10
N ASN A 67 2.24 -0.22 -12.33
CA ASN A 67 1.69 1.10 -11.98
C ASN A 67 0.47 1.50 -12.82
N THR A 68 0.14 0.73 -13.85
CA THR A 68 -1.16 0.79 -14.52
C THR A 68 -2.32 0.50 -13.55
N ASN A 69 -2.04 -0.02 -12.34
CA ASN A 69 -3.01 -0.14 -11.24
C ASN A 69 -3.75 1.17 -10.96
N SER A 70 -3.11 2.33 -11.19
CA SER A 70 -3.74 3.65 -11.09
C SER A 70 -4.95 3.80 -12.00
N LEU A 71 -4.80 3.40 -13.26
CA LEU A 71 -5.86 3.48 -14.26
C LEU A 71 -6.99 2.49 -13.94
N ILE A 72 -6.62 1.28 -13.49
CA ILE A 72 -7.57 0.27 -13.02
C ILE A 72 -8.34 0.77 -11.79
N GLY A 73 -7.66 1.43 -10.85
CA GLY A 73 -8.28 2.04 -9.68
C GLY A 73 -9.27 3.16 -10.03
N ILE A 74 -8.91 4.04 -10.98
CA ILE A 74 -9.81 5.08 -11.48
C ILE A 74 -11.04 4.45 -12.14
N PHE A 75 -10.82 3.43 -12.98
CA PHE A 75 -11.91 2.70 -13.64
C PHE A 75 -12.89 2.09 -12.63
N TRP A 76 -12.41 1.37 -11.60
CA TRP A 76 -13.27 0.80 -10.56
C TRP A 76 -13.92 1.85 -9.68
N GLY A 77 -13.21 2.94 -9.36
CA GLY A 77 -13.76 4.07 -8.61
C GLY A 77 -14.96 4.69 -9.32
N TRP A 78 -14.81 4.97 -10.61
CA TRP A 78 -15.88 5.48 -11.45
C TRP A 78 -17.03 4.47 -11.62
N LEU A 79 -16.73 3.22 -12.01
CA LEU A 79 -17.75 2.23 -12.35
C LEU A 79 -18.56 1.73 -11.15
N LEU A 80 -17.88 1.42 -10.03
CA LEU A 80 -18.52 0.75 -8.88
C LEU A 80 -18.92 1.71 -7.77
N PHE A 81 -18.20 2.79 -7.61
CA PHE A 81 -18.36 3.69 -6.47
C PHE A 81 -18.87 5.08 -6.87
N HIS A 82 -19.08 5.31 -8.17
CA HIS A 82 -19.54 6.60 -8.69
C HIS A 82 -18.63 7.76 -8.29
N GLU A 83 -17.35 7.46 -8.10
CA GLU A 83 -16.33 8.50 -7.93
C GLU A 83 -16.20 9.26 -9.25
N LEU A 84 -16.01 10.57 -9.17
CA LEU A 84 -16.00 11.47 -10.32
C LEU A 84 -17.38 11.68 -10.99
N ASP A 85 -18.49 11.19 -10.41
CA ASP A 85 -19.82 11.52 -10.91
C ASP A 85 -20.07 13.03 -10.84
N GLY A 86 -20.55 13.60 -11.95
CA GLY A 86 -20.76 15.05 -12.07
C GLY A 86 -19.47 15.88 -11.97
N ALA A 87 -18.30 15.25 -12.07
CA ALA A 87 -17.03 15.96 -12.11
C ALA A 87 -16.94 16.80 -13.39
N SER A 88 -16.37 18.00 -13.27
CA SER A 88 -16.10 18.85 -14.42
C SER A 88 -15.08 18.22 -15.37
N ALA A 89 -15.09 18.61 -16.64
CA ALA A 89 -14.04 18.21 -17.59
C ALA A 89 -12.64 18.52 -17.06
N ARG A 90 -12.51 19.62 -16.31
CA ARG A 90 -11.25 20.01 -15.66
C ARG A 90 -10.81 19.01 -14.59
N ASP A 91 -11.74 18.50 -13.76
CA ASP A 91 -11.40 17.52 -12.72
C ASP A 91 -11.10 16.16 -13.32
N TRP A 92 -11.81 15.74 -14.36
CA TRP A 92 -11.45 14.56 -15.15
C TRP A 92 -10.05 14.68 -15.74
N THR A 93 -9.72 15.81 -16.36
CA THR A 93 -8.38 16.05 -16.91
C THR A 93 -7.32 16.04 -15.82
N ARG A 94 -7.60 16.56 -14.63
CA ARG A 94 -6.69 16.52 -13.48
C ARG A 94 -6.41 15.10 -13.02
N VAL A 95 -7.44 14.28 -12.88
CA VAL A 95 -7.29 12.90 -12.38
C VAL A 95 -6.63 12.00 -13.43
N LEU A 96 -7.15 11.96 -14.65
CA LEU A 96 -6.60 11.13 -15.72
C LEU A 96 -5.22 11.63 -16.20
N GLY A 97 -5.10 12.94 -16.42
CA GLY A 97 -3.82 13.54 -16.84
C GLY A 97 -2.76 13.41 -15.76
N GLY A 98 -3.13 13.61 -14.50
CA GLY A 98 -2.24 13.40 -13.36
C GLY A 98 -1.80 11.95 -13.20
N ALA A 99 -2.72 10.99 -13.31
CA ALA A 99 -2.40 9.57 -13.26
C ALA A 99 -1.48 9.17 -14.43
N SER A 100 -1.79 9.63 -15.64
CA SER A 100 -0.94 9.38 -16.82
C SER A 100 0.45 10.00 -16.68
N ALA A 101 0.57 11.20 -16.10
CA ALA A 101 1.84 11.86 -15.84
C ALA A 101 2.69 11.07 -14.82
N ILE A 102 2.07 10.54 -13.76
CA ILE A 102 2.75 9.68 -12.77
C ILE A 102 3.25 8.40 -13.44
N VAL A 103 2.42 7.73 -14.24
CA VAL A 103 2.81 6.51 -14.96
C VAL A 103 3.93 6.81 -15.95
N ALA A 104 3.81 7.87 -16.75
CA ALA A 104 4.83 8.24 -17.73
C ALA A 104 6.17 8.61 -17.06
N GLY A 105 6.15 9.40 -16.00
CA GLY A 105 7.34 9.73 -15.22
C GLY A 105 8.00 8.49 -14.61
N SER A 106 7.21 7.55 -14.12
CA SER A 106 7.65 6.27 -13.60
C SER A 106 8.32 5.40 -14.67
N VAL A 107 7.73 5.34 -15.87
CA VAL A 107 8.34 4.66 -17.04
C VAL A 107 9.70 5.27 -17.38
N LEU A 108 9.76 6.61 -17.45
CA LEU A 108 11.02 7.31 -17.75
C LEU A 108 12.09 7.03 -16.69
N LEU A 109 11.77 7.13 -15.40
CA LEU A 109 12.73 6.81 -14.33
C LEU A 109 13.22 5.37 -14.42
N SER A 110 12.34 4.44 -14.76
CA SER A 110 12.69 3.03 -14.87
C SER A 110 13.62 2.76 -16.05
N ILE A 111 13.36 3.33 -17.22
CA ILE A 111 14.23 3.20 -18.39
C ILE A 111 15.64 3.72 -18.11
N LEU A 112 15.75 4.82 -17.36
CA LEU A 112 17.03 5.41 -16.99
C LEU A 112 17.82 4.58 -15.99
N SER A 113 17.15 3.76 -15.20
CA SER A 113 17.77 2.87 -14.21
C SER A 113 18.32 1.59 -14.85
N VAL A 114 18.13 1.37 -16.18
CA VAL A 114 18.44 0.10 -16.81
C VAL A 114 19.61 0.17 -17.77
N HIS A 115 20.59 -0.66 -17.46
CA HIS A 115 21.37 -1.41 -18.46
C HIS A 115 21.01 -2.91 -18.29
N ALA A 116 19.72 -3.26 -18.46
CA ALA A 116 19.26 -4.63 -18.26
C ALA A 116 19.44 -5.45 -19.54
N ALA A 117 20.13 -6.58 -19.42
CA ALA A 117 20.23 -7.59 -20.44
C ALA A 117 18.85 -8.12 -20.84
N ALA A 118 18.50 -8.01 -22.10
CA ALA A 118 17.30 -8.60 -22.68
C ALA A 118 17.44 -10.12 -22.63
N GLY A 119 16.61 -10.77 -21.81
CA GLY A 119 16.49 -12.23 -21.77
C GLY A 119 15.79 -12.79 -23.03
N PRO A 120 15.66 -14.12 -23.15
CA PRO A 120 14.95 -14.76 -24.26
C PRO A 120 13.52 -14.21 -24.41
N ARG A 121 13.05 -14.02 -25.65
CA ARG A 121 11.75 -13.39 -25.94
C ARG A 121 10.56 -14.01 -25.18
N GLY A 122 10.53 -15.34 -25.00
CA GLY A 122 9.44 -16.02 -24.28
C GLY A 122 9.41 -15.69 -22.78
N VAL A 123 10.55 -15.46 -22.16
CA VAL A 123 10.68 -15.02 -20.77
C VAL A 123 10.21 -13.58 -20.63
N ALA A 124 10.55 -12.71 -21.58
CA ALA A 124 10.11 -11.32 -21.58
C ALA A 124 8.57 -11.20 -21.66
N VAL A 125 7.92 -11.95 -22.56
CA VAL A 125 6.44 -11.94 -22.66
C VAL A 125 5.78 -12.39 -21.37
N ARG A 126 6.28 -13.45 -20.73
CA ARG A 126 5.79 -13.93 -19.44
C ARG A 126 5.94 -12.89 -18.33
N GLY A 127 7.10 -12.23 -18.26
CA GLY A 127 7.37 -11.17 -17.28
C GLY A 127 6.47 -9.96 -17.46
N ILE A 128 6.23 -9.52 -18.71
CA ILE A 128 5.30 -8.43 -19.05
C ILE A 128 3.87 -8.81 -18.66
N ALA A 129 3.42 -10.01 -19.02
CA ALA A 129 2.08 -10.50 -18.66
C ALA A 129 1.89 -10.57 -17.14
N ALA A 130 2.90 -11.04 -16.41
CA ALA A 130 2.89 -11.08 -14.95
C ALA A 130 2.81 -9.66 -14.33
N ALA A 131 3.55 -8.69 -14.87
CA ALA A 131 3.52 -7.30 -14.41
C ALA A 131 2.15 -6.65 -14.65
N LEU A 132 1.55 -6.84 -15.82
CA LEU A 132 0.21 -6.32 -16.15
C LEU A 132 -0.87 -6.99 -15.30
N ALA A 133 -0.80 -8.32 -15.12
CA ALA A 133 -1.71 -9.04 -14.24
C ALA A 133 -1.58 -8.58 -12.77
N ALA A 134 -0.36 -8.32 -12.30
CA ALA A 134 -0.13 -7.73 -10.99
C ALA A 134 -0.78 -6.34 -10.88
N GLY A 135 -0.61 -5.48 -11.88
CA GLY A 135 -1.27 -4.16 -11.95
C GLY A 135 -2.79 -4.25 -11.87
N LEU A 136 -3.39 -5.19 -12.62
CA LEU A 136 -4.83 -5.44 -12.57
C LEU A 136 -5.28 -5.88 -11.17
N LEU A 137 -4.58 -6.83 -10.55
CA LEU A 137 -4.93 -7.32 -9.22
C LEU A 137 -4.72 -6.23 -8.15
N TRP A 138 -3.62 -5.46 -8.22
CA TRP A 138 -3.37 -4.35 -7.31
C TRP A 138 -4.43 -3.26 -7.42
N GLY A 139 -4.87 -2.89 -8.63
CA GLY A 139 -5.95 -1.94 -8.82
C GLY A 139 -7.30 -2.47 -8.33
N THR A 140 -7.57 -3.77 -8.52
CA THR A 140 -8.83 -4.42 -8.13
C THR A 140 -8.92 -4.69 -6.63
N MET A 141 -7.81 -4.92 -5.96
CA MET A 141 -7.77 -5.17 -4.51
C MET A 141 -8.33 -4.00 -3.67
N TYR A 142 -8.36 -2.78 -4.22
CA TYR A 142 -8.96 -1.63 -3.55
C TYR A 142 -10.48 -1.60 -3.57
N VAL A 143 -11.12 -2.43 -4.41
CA VAL A 143 -12.58 -2.58 -4.42
C VAL A 143 -13.09 -3.10 -3.07
N PRO A 144 -12.58 -4.22 -2.52
CA PRO A 144 -12.87 -4.65 -1.16
C PRO A 144 -12.62 -3.58 -0.09
N TYR A 145 -11.52 -2.83 -0.21
CA TYR A 145 -11.20 -1.76 0.73
C TYR A 145 -12.27 -0.67 0.73
N ARG A 146 -12.58 -0.14 -0.46
CA ARG A 146 -13.58 0.92 -0.60
C ARG A 146 -14.94 0.48 -0.08
N LYS A 147 -15.33 -0.77 -0.37
CA LYS A 147 -16.57 -1.35 0.15
C LYS A 147 -16.58 -1.40 1.68
N ALA A 148 -15.50 -1.81 2.30
CA ALA A 148 -15.39 -1.85 3.76
C ALA A 148 -15.51 -0.43 4.36
N TYR A 149 -14.89 0.57 3.74
CA TYR A 149 -14.96 1.94 4.24
C TYR A 149 -16.32 2.59 4.03
N LEU A 150 -17.05 2.25 2.97
CA LEU A 150 -18.44 2.66 2.79
C LEU A 150 -19.36 2.05 3.86
N SER A 151 -19.01 0.87 4.40
CA SER A 151 -19.69 0.27 5.56
C SER A 151 -19.21 0.84 6.91
N GLY A 152 -18.40 1.90 6.92
CA GLY A 152 -17.91 2.55 8.12
C GLY A 152 -16.81 1.79 8.85
N SER A 153 -16.15 0.78 8.22
CA SER A 153 -15.05 0.05 8.84
C SER A 153 -13.84 0.94 9.07
N ASN A 154 -13.11 0.65 10.14
CA ASN A 154 -11.85 1.30 10.42
C ASN A 154 -10.71 0.63 9.62
N PRO A 155 -9.85 1.39 8.93
CA PRO A 155 -8.71 0.86 8.21
C PRO A 155 -7.81 -0.06 9.07
N LEU A 156 -7.60 0.29 10.34
CA LEU A 156 -6.81 -0.52 11.28
C LEU A 156 -7.44 -1.90 11.53
N SER A 157 -8.76 -1.97 11.67
CA SER A 157 -9.48 -3.24 11.87
C SER A 157 -9.46 -4.08 10.57
N PHE A 158 -9.65 -3.43 9.43
CA PHE A 158 -9.69 -4.11 8.15
C PHE A 158 -8.34 -4.77 7.81
N VAL A 159 -7.21 -4.07 7.98
CA VAL A 159 -5.90 -4.62 7.66
C VAL A 159 -5.49 -5.79 8.57
N THR A 160 -6.00 -5.84 9.80
CA THR A 160 -5.76 -6.97 10.71
C THR A 160 -6.35 -8.26 10.16
N ILE A 161 -7.57 -8.23 9.62
CA ILE A 161 -8.23 -9.40 9.02
C ILE A 161 -7.68 -9.73 7.64
N PHE A 162 -7.30 -8.74 6.88
CA PHE A 162 -6.64 -8.87 5.59
C PHE A 162 -5.44 -9.84 5.65
N THR A 163 -4.69 -9.84 6.75
CA THR A 163 -3.52 -10.72 6.91
C THR A 163 -3.86 -12.20 6.85
N PHE A 164 -5.06 -12.62 7.20
CA PHE A 164 -5.46 -14.03 7.07
C PHE A 164 -5.57 -14.46 5.61
N GLY A 165 -6.13 -13.59 4.76
CA GLY A 165 -6.18 -13.81 3.31
C GLY A 165 -4.78 -13.83 2.69
N GLU A 166 -3.94 -12.88 3.11
CA GLU A 166 -2.54 -12.79 2.68
C GLU A 166 -1.75 -14.06 3.02
N VAL A 167 -1.74 -14.44 4.29
CA VAL A 167 -1.00 -15.62 4.76
C VAL A 167 -1.57 -16.89 4.16
N GLY A 168 -2.90 -17.04 4.12
CA GLY A 168 -3.54 -18.20 3.52
C GLY A 168 -3.18 -18.38 2.04
N ALA A 169 -3.27 -17.30 1.25
CA ALA A 169 -2.89 -17.33 -0.15
C ALA A 169 -1.39 -17.58 -0.36
N MET A 170 -0.51 -16.99 0.47
CA MET A 170 0.93 -17.23 0.40
C MET A 170 1.28 -18.68 0.74
N LEU A 171 0.65 -19.28 1.75
CA LEU A 171 0.84 -20.69 2.07
C LEU A 171 0.35 -21.59 0.91
N PHE A 172 -0.83 -21.29 0.35
CA PHE A 172 -1.34 -22.01 -0.81
C PHE A 172 -0.37 -21.92 -2.00
N LEU A 173 0.08 -20.72 -2.37
CA LEU A 173 1.06 -20.52 -3.44
C LEU A 173 2.38 -21.25 -3.13
N GLY A 174 2.79 -21.29 -1.87
CA GLY A 174 3.97 -22.03 -1.42
C GLY A 174 3.87 -23.54 -1.69
N THR A 175 2.66 -24.11 -1.64
CA THR A 175 2.47 -25.54 -2.00
C THR A 175 2.65 -25.82 -3.48
N LEU A 176 2.46 -24.81 -4.34
CA LEU A 176 2.61 -24.91 -5.80
C LEU A 176 4.06 -24.77 -6.26
N LEU A 177 4.96 -24.34 -5.39
CA LEU A 177 6.39 -24.24 -5.71
C LEU A 177 7.05 -25.62 -5.76
N PRO A 178 8.11 -25.83 -6.57
CA PRO A 178 8.87 -27.06 -6.59
C PRO A 178 9.40 -27.42 -5.19
N GLY A 179 9.05 -28.60 -4.69
CA GLY A 179 9.39 -29.05 -3.33
C GLY A 179 8.44 -28.58 -2.23
N GLY A 180 7.38 -27.82 -2.58
CA GLY A 180 6.30 -27.43 -1.67
C GLY A 180 6.77 -26.69 -0.42
N LEU A 181 5.99 -26.82 0.67
CA LEU A 181 6.31 -26.17 1.95
C LEU A 181 7.60 -26.67 2.60
N HIS A 182 8.03 -27.91 2.29
CA HIS A 182 9.28 -28.46 2.85
C HIS A 182 10.50 -27.72 2.29
N ALA A 183 10.53 -27.48 0.96
CA ALA A 183 11.60 -26.69 0.33
C ALA A 183 11.61 -25.24 0.84
N LEU A 184 10.42 -24.66 1.10
CA LEU A 184 10.28 -23.33 1.69
C LEU A 184 10.96 -23.27 3.08
N GLY A 185 10.81 -24.29 3.91
CA GLY A 185 11.47 -24.36 5.22
C GLY A 185 13.00 -24.31 5.11
N GLY A 186 13.58 -25.08 4.19
CA GLY A 186 15.02 -25.05 3.92
C GLY A 186 15.52 -23.69 3.42
N GLN A 187 14.76 -23.06 2.51
CA GLN A 187 15.08 -21.71 2.01
C GLN A 187 14.99 -20.65 3.13
N LEU A 188 13.99 -20.72 4.00
CA LEU A 188 13.87 -19.82 5.15
C LEU A 188 15.05 -19.97 6.12
N HIS A 189 15.54 -21.18 6.33
CA HIS A 189 16.74 -21.40 7.15
C HIS A 189 17.98 -20.75 6.51
N ALA A 190 18.17 -20.90 5.21
CA ALA A 190 19.27 -20.27 4.48
C ALA A 190 19.21 -18.72 4.52
N LEU A 191 18.00 -18.15 4.51
CA LEU A 191 17.76 -16.70 4.57
C LEU A 191 17.86 -16.11 5.98
N ARG A 192 18.06 -16.94 7.03
CA ARG A 192 18.06 -16.50 8.43
C ARG A 192 18.91 -15.24 8.72
N PRO A 193 20.09 -15.04 8.13
CA PRO A 193 20.88 -13.82 8.33
C PRO A 193 20.23 -12.53 7.78
N SER A 194 19.32 -12.69 6.80
CA SER A 194 18.64 -11.55 6.14
C SER A 194 17.21 -11.33 6.66
N VAL A 195 16.67 -12.22 7.50
CA VAL A 195 15.27 -12.19 7.94
C VAL A 195 14.95 -10.90 8.68
N LEU A 196 15.84 -10.38 9.53
CA LEU A 196 15.62 -9.12 10.23
C LEU A 196 15.34 -7.97 9.26
N TRP A 197 16.11 -7.86 8.19
CA TRP A 197 15.96 -6.79 7.19
C TRP A 197 14.65 -6.95 6.41
N LEU A 198 14.26 -8.18 6.11
CA LEU A 198 12.97 -8.49 5.48
C LEU A 198 11.80 -8.18 6.42
N LEU A 199 11.92 -8.44 7.72
CA LEU A 199 10.93 -8.09 8.73
C LEU A 199 10.76 -6.58 8.84
N LEU A 200 11.87 -5.85 8.97
CA LEU A 200 11.87 -4.38 9.05
C LEU A 200 11.27 -3.76 7.79
N GLY A 201 11.67 -4.24 6.60
CA GLY A 201 11.10 -3.77 5.34
C GLY A 201 9.59 -3.99 5.26
N GLY A 202 9.11 -5.17 5.66
CA GLY A 202 7.67 -5.47 5.72
C GLY A 202 6.94 -4.60 6.74
N PHE A 203 7.52 -4.37 7.91
CA PHE A 203 6.95 -3.53 8.95
C PHE A 203 6.83 -2.07 8.50
N CYS A 204 7.90 -1.50 7.95
CA CYS A 204 7.91 -0.13 7.43
C CYS A 204 6.93 0.04 6.27
N TRP A 205 6.81 -0.97 5.39
CA TRP A 205 5.86 -0.93 4.29
C TRP A 205 4.41 -0.78 4.77
N VAL A 206 4.02 -1.48 5.85
CA VAL A 206 2.65 -1.39 6.42
C VAL A 206 2.33 0.01 6.94
N ILE A 207 3.31 0.76 7.44
CA ILE A 207 3.08 2.15 7.85
C ILE A 207 2.61 2.98 6.65
N GLY A 208 3.28 2.85 5.51
CA GLY A 208 2.87 3.51 4.26
C GLY A 208 1.51 3.01 3.75
N ASP A 209 1.28 1.69 3.80
CA ASP A 209 -0.01 1.07 3.43
C ASP A 209 -1.16 1.61 4.28
N LEU A 210 -0.99 1.79 5.58
CA LEU A 210 -2.01 2.38 6.45
C LEU A 210 -2.38 3.81 6.04
N PHE A 211 -1.40 4.65 5.71
CA PHE A 211 -1.70 5.99 5.18
C PHE A 211 -2.46 5.92 3.85
N GLN A 212 -2.11 4.98 2.98
CA GLN A 212 -2.84 4.73 1.73
C GLN A 212 -4.28 4.24 1.99
N GLN A 213 -4.49 3.40 3.00
CA GLN A 213 -5.82 2.96 3.43
C GLN A 213 -6.68 4.15 3.87
N TYR A 214 -6.14 5.05 4.69
CA TYR A 214 -6.84 6.28 5.09
C TYR A 214 -7.09 7.20 3.89
N ALA A 215 -6.14 7.33 2.98
CA ALA A 215 -6.36 8.08 1.73
C ALA A 215 -7.50 7.47 0.90
N THR A 216 -7.56 6.15 0.78
CA THR A 216 -8.65 5.44 0.10
C THR A 216 -10.00 5.66 0.78
N LYS A 217 -10.03 5.68 2.11
CA LYS A 217 -11.24 5.95 2.89
C LYS A 217 -11.79 7.34 2.61
N TYR A 218 -10.94 8.37 2.68
CA TYR A 218 -11.37 9.77 2.65
C TYR A 218 -11.36 10.41 1.26
N ALA A 219 -10.42 10.05 0.39
CA ALA A 219 -10.29 10.62 -0.96
C ALA A 219 -10.84 9.74 -2.09
N GLY A 220 -11.21 8.49 -1.78
CA GLY A 220 -11.62 7.50 -2.77
C GLY A 220 -10.44 6.81 -3.47
N ILE A 221 -10.74 5.73 -4.19
CA ILE A 221 -9.71 4.93 -4.87
C ILE A 221 -9.15 5.61 -6.11
N SER A 222 -9.99 6.38 -6.83
CA SER A 222 -9.58 7.10 -8.04
C SER A 222 -8.48 8.15 -7.81
N ARG A 223 -8.37 8.67 -6.59
CA ARG A 223 -7.34 9.65 -6.22
C ARG A 223 -6.22 9.02 -5.38
N ALA A 224 -6.56 8.13 -4.45
CA ALA A 224 -5.60 7.54 -3.52
C ALA A 224 -4.59 6.64 -4.20
N ILE A 225 -5.01 5.78 -5.16
CA ILE A 225 -4.10 4.83 -5.81
C ILE A 225 -3.04 5.55 -6.66
N PRO A 226 -3.39 6.48 -7.57
CA PRO A 226 -2.37 7.20 -8.33
C PRO A 226 -1.39 7.96 -7.43
N LEU A 227 -1.88 8.62 -6.38
CA LEU A 227 -1.02 9.34 -5.43
C LEU A 227 -0.03 8.42 -4.71
N SER A 228 -0.43 7.19 -4.39
CA SER A 228 0.47 6.24 -3.73
C SER A 228 1.65 5.83 -4.61
N ASN A 229 1.50 5.86 -5.93
CA ASN A 229 2.57 5.53 -6.87
C ASN A 229 3.70 6.59 -6.90
N THR A 230 3.55 7.73 -6.24
CA THR A 230 4.63 8.70 -6.02
C THR A 230 5.73 8.17 -5.08
N ASN A 231 5.54 7.00 -4.44
CA ASN A 231 6.56 6.32 -3.64
C ASN A 231 7.85 6.06 -4.43
N GLN A 232 7.77 5.97 -5.76
CA GLN A 232 8.93 5.84 -6.64
C GLN A 232 9.90 7.03 -6.56
N LEU A 233 9.36 8.24 -6.36
CA LEU A 233 10.20 9.43 -6.18
C LEU A 233 11.10 9.28 -4.96
N TRP A 234 10.57 8.70 -3.89
CA TRP A 234 11.33 8.43 -2.69
C TRP A 234 12.44 7.40 -2.95
N GLY A 235 12.09 6.29 -3.61
CA GLY A 235 13.08 5.28 -4.03
C GLY A 235 14.19 5.87 -4.92
N PHE A 236 13.82 6.73 -5.87
CA PHE A 236 14.77 7.43 -6.72
C PHE A 236 15.71 8.35 -5.92
N VAL A 237 15.17 9.13 -4.98
CA VAL A 237 15.98 10.00 -4.11
C VAL A 237 17.00 9.18 -3.30
N TRP A 238 16.60 8.01 -2.79
CA TRP A 238 17.52 7.09 -2.12
C TRP A 238 18.60 6.56 -3.06
N GLY A 239 18.22 6.12 -4.26
CA GLY A 239 19.17 5.65 -5.29
C GLY A 239 20.24 6.70 -5.60
N VAL A 240 19.81 7.93 -5.83
CA VAL A 240 20.71 9.02 -6.22
C VAL A 240 21.60 9.50 -5.06
N LEU A 241 21.01 9.79 -3.92
CA LEU A 241 21.74 10.45 -2.82
C LEU A 241 22.52 9.45 -1.95
N VAL A 242 21.90 8.32 -1.60
CA VAL A 242 22.50 7.34 -0.69
C VAL A 242 23.39 6.36 -1.42
N PHE A 243 22.89 5.79 -2.54
CA PHE A 243 23.65 4.80 -3.31
C PHE A 243 24.51 5.40 -4.42
N GLY A 244 24.29 6.67 -4.79
CA GLY A 244 25.08 7.36 -5.80
C GLY A 244 24.88 6.84 -7.23
N GLU A 245 23.72 6.26 -7.53
CA GLU A 245 23.44 5.58 -8.80
C GLU A 245 23.64 6.47 -10.04
N LEU A 246 23.43 7.79 -9.91
CA LEU A 246 23.66 8.74 -11.00
C LEU A 246 25.04 9.39 -11.02
N SER A 247 25.98 8.97 -10.16
CA SER A 247 27.31 9.59 -10.09
C SER A 247 28.15 9.38 -11.36
N HIS A 248 27.92 8.26 -12.05
CA HIS A 248 28.71 7.83 -13.23
C HIS A 248 27.93 7.91 -14.55
N VAL A 249 26.70 8.47 -14.54
CA VAL A 249 25.91 8.59 -15.78
C VAL A 249 26.08 9.97 -16.45
N PRO A 250 25.87 10.07 -17.78
CA PRO A 250 25.91 11.33 -18.51
C PRO A 250 24.99 12.40 -17.94
N VAL A 251 25.35 13.67 -18.09
CA VAL A 251 24.56 14.81 -17.61
C VAL A 251 23.14 14.82 -18.20
N SER A 252 22.98 14.41 -19.48
CA SER A 252 21.67 14.28 -20.12
C SER A 252 20.73 13.31 -19.39
N VAL A 253 21.25 12.19 -18.91
CA VAL A 253 20.50 11.18 -18.15
C VAL A 253 20.04 11.76 -16.80
N ARG A 254 20.88 12.57 -16.15
CA ARG A 254 20.51 13.25 -14.89
C ARG A 254 19.37 14.25 -15.09
N TRP A 255 19.43 15.06 -16.16
CA TRP A 255 18.36 16.00 -16.50
C TRP A 255 17.05 15.27 -16.83
N LEU A 256 17.12 14.17 -17.57
CA LEU A 256 15.93 13.39 -17.89
C LEU A 256 15.31 12.76 -16.65
N ALA A 257 16.12 12.29 -15.69
CA ALA A 257 15.64 11.79 -14.41
C ALA A 257 14.96 12.89 -13.56
N LEU A 258 15.52 14.09 -13.54
CA LEU A 258 14.90 15.25 -12.90
C LEU A 258 13.56 15.64 -13.57
N ALA A 259 13.52 15.64 -14.90
CA ALA A 259 12.30 15.92 -15.66
C ALA A 259 11.21 14.87 -15.40
N ALA A 260 11.57 13.59 -15.37
CA ALA A 260 10.65 12.49 -15.01
C ALA A 260 10.09 12.65 -13.59
N SER A 261 10.95 13.01 -12.64
CA SER A 261 10.53 13.27 -11.25
C SER A 261 9.60 14.49 -11.17
N ALA A 262 9.92 15.57 -11.87
CA ALA A 262 9.07 16.77 -11.95
C ALA A 262 7.71 16.45 -12.58
N LEU A 263 7.67 15.59 -13.61
CA LEU A 263 6.43 15.13 -14.23
C LEU A 263 5.55 14.35 -13.25
N MET A 264 6.14 13.47 -12.44
CA MET A 264 5.41 12.74 -11.39
C MET A 264 4.86 13.67 -10.31
N ILE A 265 5.65 14.66 -9.86
CA ILE A 265 5.21 15.66 -8.88
C ILE A 265 4.06 16.49 -9.45
N ALA A 266 4.18 16.95 -10.69
CA ALA A 266 3.11 17.69 -11.38
C ALA A 266 1.83 16.84 -11.48
N GLY A 267 1.94 15.56 -11.81
CA GLY A 267 0.83 14.62 -11.82
C GLY A 267 0.16 14.50 -10.45
N ALA A 268 0.94 14.38 -9.37
CA ALA A 268 0.41 14.31 -8.01
C ALA A 268 -0.32 15.61 -7.61
N ILE A 269 0.22 16.77 -7.95
CA ILE A 269 -0.41 18.08 -7.71
C ILE A 269 -1.74 18.21 -8.48
N LEU A 270 -1.77 17.75 -9.74
CA LEU A 270 -3.00 17.74 -10.54
C LEU A 270 -4.09 16.91 -9.87
N ILE A 271 -3.79 15.68 -9.42
CA ILE A 271 -4.77 14.82 -8.75
C ILE A 271 -5.22 15.43 -7.42
N ALA A 272 -4.28 15.94 -6.63
CA ALA A 272 -4.59 16.58 -5.34
C ALA A 272 -5.47 17.84 -5.51
N GLY A 273 -5.38 18.52 -6.66
CA GLY A 273 -6.21 19.66 -7.00
C GLY A 273 -7.61 19.32 -7.55
N ALA A 274 -7.93 18.05 -7.77
CA ALA A 274 -9.26 17.63 -8.23
C ALA A 274 -10.27 17.72 -7.08
N THR A 275 -11.41 18.35 -7.35
CA THR A 275 -12.47 18.56 -6.37
C THR A 275 -13.49 17.43 -6.38
N VAL A 276 -14.12 17.19 -5.22
CA VAL A 276 -15.24 16.25 -5.10
C VAL A 276 -16.52 17.00 -5.47
N SER A 277 -17.26 16.49 -6.45
CA SER A 277 -18.52 17.12 -6.88
C SER A 277 -19.65 16.86 -5.86
N ALA A 278 -20.69 17.69 -5.90
CA ALA A 278 -21.90 17.45 -5.11
C ALA A 278 -22.59 16.13 -5.51
N ALA A 279 -22.54 15.76 -6.79
CA ALA A 279 -23.10 14.50 -7.29
C ALA A 279 -22.33 13.29 -6.76
N GLU A 280 -20.99 13.34 -6.74
CA GLU A 280 -20.12 12.33 -6.15
C GLU A 280 -20.41 12.15 -4.65
N SER A 281 -20.51 13.27 -3.92
CA SER A 281 -20.85 13.23 -2.49
C SER A 281 -22.22 12.61 -2.23
N ALA A 282 -23.24 13.00 -3.01
CA ALA A 282 -24.57 12.41 -2.93
C ALA A 282 -24.56 10.90 -3.32
N ALA A 283 -23.79 10.50 -4.32
CA ALA A 283 -23.63 9.09 -4.72
C ALA A 283 -22.99 8.28 -3.58
N CYS A 284 -21.99 8.84 -2.90
CA CYS A 284 -21.35 8.21 -1.75
C CYS A 284 -22.37 7.99 -0.61
N VAL A 285 -23.15 9.01 -0.24
CA VAL A 285 -24.20 8.89 0.80
C VAL A 285 -25.24 7.82 0.41
N ARG A 286 -25.68 7.79 -0.85
CA ARG A 286 -26.59 6.75 -1.33
C ARG A 286 -25.97 5.35 -1.26
N ALA A 287 -24.67 5.22 -1.56
CA ALA A 287 -23.96 3.94 -1.45
C ALA A 287 -23.90 3.46 0.00
N VAL A 288 -23.58 4.35 0.93
CA VAL A 288 -23.62 4.06 2.37
C VAL A 288 -25.03 3.64 2.81
N GLY A 289 -26.06 4.36 2.38
CA GLY A 289 -27.46 4.03 2.69
C GLY A 289 -27.85 2.63 2.20
N ARG A 290 -27.42 2.25 0.99
CA ARG A 290 -27.66 0.88 0.46
C ARG A 290 -26.95 -0.19 1.28
N GLU A 291 -25.72 0.04 1.71
CA GLU A 291 -24.98 -0.89 2.58
C GLU A 291 -25.65 -1.00 3.95
N CYS A 292 -26.09 0.11 4.55
CA CYS A 292 -26.80 0.12 5.82
C CYS A 292 -28.11 -0.65 5.75
N ALA A 293 -28.91 -0.42 4.70
CA ALA A 293 -30.16 -1.15 4.47
C ALA A 293 -29.93 -2.66 4.27
N ARG A 294 -28.88 -3.03 3.52
CA ARG A 294 -28.56 -4.42 3.22
C ARG A 294 -28.12 -5.22 4.44
N TYR A 295 -27.40 -4.61 5.36
CA TYR A 295 -26.80 -5.27 6.52
C TYR A 295 -27.40 -4.83 7.86
N ASN A 296 -28.53 -4.12 7.81
CA ASN A 296 -29.25 -3.62 9.00
C ASN A 296 -28.33 -2.82 9.94
N MET A 297 -27.56 -1.88 9.37
CA MET A 297 -26.64 -1.00 10.11
C MET A 297 -27.27 0.39 10.29
N ASP A 298 -26.90 1.08 11.36
CA ASP A 298 -27.28 2.45 11.60
C ASP A 298 -26.61 3.40 10.61
N LEU A 299 -27.41 4.18 9.86
CA LEU A 299 -26.93 5.09 8.84
C LEU A 299 -26.14 6.25 9.43
N ASP A 300 -26.63 6.87 10.49
CA ASP A 300 -25.99 8.05 11.09
C ASP A 300 -24.65 7.67 11.72
N GLN A 301 -24.61 6.53 12.41
CA GLN A 301 -23.37 6.00 12.98
C GLN A 301 -22.35 5.68 11.85
N THR A 302 -22.81 5.08 10.76
CA THR A 302 -21.92 4.71 9.62
C THR A 302 -21.39 5.94 8.92
N LEU A 303 -22.21 6.98 8.71
CA LEU A 303 -21.78 8.26 8.12
C LEU A 303 -20.77 8.98 9.01
N ARG A 304 -20.99 8.98 10.33
CA ARG A 304 -20.03 9.55 11.31
C ARG A 304 -18.69 8.78 11.26
N ALA A 305 -18.72 7.46 11.26
CA ALA A 305 -17.51 6.63 11.16
C ALA A 305 -16.77 6.85 9.83
N GLN A 306 -17.51 7.09 8.73
CA GLN A 306 -16.92 7.39 7.43
C GLN A 306 -16.30 8.80 7.37
N SER A 307 -16.94 9.80 7.99
CA SER A 307 -16.44 11.17 8.02
C SER A 307 -15.27 11.39 8.99
N GLY A 308 -14.92 10.40 9.78
CA GLY A 308 -13.89 10.52 10.81
C GLY A 308 -14.34 11.24 12.07
N VAL A 309 -15.64 11.54 12.19
CA VAL A 309 -16.25 12.11 13.41
C VAL A 309 -16.70 10.96 14.31
N GLU A 310 -15.75 10.20 14.80
CA GLU A 310 -16.07 9.19 15.81
C GLU A 310 -16.21 9.88 17.19
N SER A 311 -17.22 9.48 17.96
CA SER A 311 -17.41 10.03 19.30
C SER A 311 -16.18 9.79 20.19
N ASP A 312 -15.77 10.77 20.96
CA ASP A 312 -14.66 10.70 21.94
C ASP A 312 -14.74 9.49 22.89
N SER A 313 -15.92 8.93 23.07
CA SER A 313 -16.18 7.73 23.89
C SER A 313 -15.58 6.44 23.31
N ALA A 314 -15.48 6.32 21.98
CA ALA A 314 -14.86 5.15 21.34
C ALA A 314 -13.31 5.20 21.36
N ALA A 315 -12.73 6.38 21.59
CA ALA A 315 -11.28 6.59 21.55
C ALA A 315 -10.55 6.11 22.82
N ARG A 316 -11.25 5.73 23.89
CA ARG A 316 -10.66 5.45 25.21
C ARG A 316 -11.09 4.12 25.82
N GLU A 317 -11.13 3.04 25.02
CA GLU A 317 -11.27 1.73 25.64
C GLU A 317 -10.02 1.36 26.44
N PRO A 318 -10.20 0.79 27.65
CA PRO A 318 -9.06 0.37 28.46
C PRO A 318 -8.29 -0.73 27.74
N ARG A 319 -6.96 -0.57 27.74
CA ARG A 319 -6.05 -1.57 27.17
C ARG A 319 -6.15 -2.85 27.97
N ARG A 320 -6.18 -3.98 27.25
CA ARG A 320 -6.13 -5.31 27.85
C ARG A 320 -4.68 -5.78 28.00
N TRP A 321 -4.42 -6.68 28.91
CA TRP A 321 -3.08 -7.22 29.12
C TRP A 321 -2.51 -7.89 27.87
N TRP A 322 -3.36 -8.53 27.07
CA TRP A 322 -2.92 -9.17 25.82
C TRP A 322 -2.54 -8.18 24.71
N ASP A 323 -2.98 -6.92 24.76
CA ASP A 323 -2.50 -5.88 23.87
C ASP A 323 -0.99 -5.69 24.06
N PHE A 324 -0.56 -5.64 25.32
CA PHE A 324 0.86 -5.57 25.67
C PHE A 324 1.60 -6.87 25.32
N ALA A 325 0.97 -8.03 25.48
CA ALA A 325 1.55 -9.32 25.11
C ALA A 325 1.80 -9.41 23.58
N ILE A 326 0.86 -8.93 22.75
CA ILE A 326 1.04 -8.87 21.29
C ILE A 326 2.22 -7.97 20.92
N MET A 327 2.31 -6.77 21.54
CA MET A 327 3.42 -5.86 21.29
C MET A 327 4.76 -6.46 21.75
N ALA A 328 4.80 -7.06 22.93
CA ALA A 328 5.98 -7.71 23.46
C ALA A 328 6.43 -8.90 22.60
N ALA A 329 5.48 -9.71 22.12
CA ALA A 329 5.78 -10.82 21.21
C ALA A 329 6.39 -10.33 19.91
N ALA A 330 5.87 -9.25 19.30
CA ALA A 330 6.44 -8.68 18.11
C ALA A 330 7.87 -8.17 18.34
N VAL A 331 8.10 -7.43 19.42
CA VAL A 331 9.45 -6.98 19.80
C VAL A 331 10.36 -8.18 20.03
N GLY A 332 9.88 -9.23 20.69
CA GLY A 332 10.62 -10.48 20.92
C GLY A 332 11.06 -11.15 19.60
N VAL A 333 10.19 -11.16 18.58
CA VAL A 333 10.52 -11.69 17.24
C VAL A 333 11.64 -10.86 16.59
N PHE A 334 11.57 -9.51 16.67
CA PHE A 334 12.64 -8.65 16.14
C PHE A 334 13.97 -8.88 16.86
N ILE A 335 13.96 -8.95 18.20
CA ILE A 335 15.15 -9.23 19.01
C ILE A 335 15.73 -10.62 18.68
N TRP A 336 14.86 -11.62 18.52
CA TRP A 336 15.29 -12.97 18.15
C TRP A 336 16.04 -13.00 16.82
N PHE A 337 15.49 -12.38 15.78
CA PHE A 337 16.14 -12.35 14.47
C PHE A 337 17.34 -11.41 14.41
N ALA A 338 17.39 -10.38 15.26
CA ALA A 338 18.56 -9.49 15.37
C ALA A 338 19.84 -10.26 15.76
N ARG A 339 19.72 -11.36 16.54
CA ARG A 339 20.86 -12.21 16.92
C ARG A 339 21.53 -12.90 15.74
N PHE A 340 20.83 -13.11 14.65
CA PHE A 340 21.34 -13.80 13.45
C PHE A 340 21.61 -12.84 12.30
N ALA A 341 21.22 -11.58 12.44
CA ALA A 341 21.31 -10.60 11.38
C ALA A 341 22.76 -10.32 11.01
N ARG A 342 23.04 -10.37 9.72
CA ARG A 342 24.29 -9.88 9.15
C ARG A 342 24.00 -8.54 8.47
N VAL A 343 24.87 -7.57 8.73
CA VAL A 343 24.79 -6.28 8.05
C VAL A 343 25.32 -6.49 6.63
N PRO A 344 24.52 -6.24 5.59
CA PRO A 344 25.02 -6.33 4.22
C PRO A 344 26.06 -5.21 3.99
N HIS A 345 27.17 -5.57 3.35
CA HIS A 345 28.17 -4.61 2.92
C HIS A 345 27.65 -3.80 1.73
N LEU A 346 26.89 -2.76 2.00
CA LEU A 346 26.38 -1.83 1.00
C LEU A 346 27.25 -0.56 1.00
N ALA A 347 27.72 -0.17 -0.17
CA ALA A 347 28.36 1.13 -0.35
C ALA A 347 27.29 2.22 -0.25
N MET A 348 27.14 2.81 0.95
CA MET A 348 26.14 3.84 1.24
C MET A 348 26.81 5.12 1.72
N ARG A 349 26.26 6.24 1.30
CA ARG A 349 26.62 7.57 1.82
C ARG A 349 25.83 7.82 3.10
N ILE A 350 26.37 7.39 4.25
CA ILE A 350 25.71 7.40 5.57
C ILE A 350 25.08 8.76 5.94
N PRO A 351 25.72 9.93 5.71
CA PRO A 351 25.10 11.22 6.05
C PRO A 351 23.78 11.47 5.32
N PHE A 352 23.70 11.11 4.03
CA PHE A 352 22.46 11.24 3.27
C PHE A 352 21.40 10.24 3.73
N ALA A 353 21.77 9.01 4.06
CA ALA A 353 20.85 8.02 4.60
C ALA A 353 20.23 8.51 5.91
N ILE A 354 21.03 9.02 6.84
CA ILE A 354 20.53 9.58 8.10
C ILE A 354 19.61 10.78 7.84
N ALA A 355 20.01 11.72 6.97
CA ALA A 355 19.18 12.88 6.64
C ALA A 355 17.82 12.47 6.06
N LEU A 356 17.79 11.53 5.12
CA LEU A 356 16.54 11.04 4.53
C LEU A 356 15.67 10.29 5.53
N ILE A 357 16.26 9.51 6.45
CA ILE A 357 15.50 8.85 7.52
C ILE A 357 14.87 9.89 8.45
N VAL A 358 15.62 10.92 8.85
CA VAL A 358 15.09 11.99 9.71
C VAL A 358 13.96 12.75 9.02
N ILE A 359 14.12 13.09 7.74
CA ILE A 359 13.08 13.75 6.94
C ILE A 359 11.85 12.85 6.85
N LEU A 360 12.02 11.55 6.54
CA LEU A 360 10.91 10.61 6.47
C LEU A 360 10.16 10.50 7.80
N LEU A 361 10.87 10.37 8.91
CA LEU A 361 10.26 10.29 10.25
C LEU A 361 9.52 11.59 10.59
N ALA A 362 10.06 12.75 10.24
CA ALA A 362 9.39 14.04 10.42
C ALA A 362 8.09 14.14 9.60
N ILE A 363 8.13 13.72 8.33
CA ILE A 363 6.94 13.66 7.46
C ILE A 363 5.89 12.70 8.04
N LEU A 364 6.29 11.48 8.44
CA LEU A 364 5.39 10.51 9.02
C LEU A 364 4.76 11.00 10.32
N ALA A 365 5.54 11.64 11.19
CA ALA A 365 5.04 12.24 12.43
C ALA A 365 4.03 13.37 12.14
N ALA A 366 4.35 14.26 11.19
CA ALA A 366 3.46 15.35 10.79
C ALA A 366 2.15 14.82 10.18
N CYS A 367 2.24 13.87 9.24
CA CYS A 367 1.08 13.23 8.62
C CYS A 367 0.23 12.46 9.64
N GLY A 368 0.87 11.70 10.52
CA GLY A 368 0.19 10.97 11.60
C GLY A 368 -0.52 11.91 12.57
N TRP A 369 0.14 13.01 12.96
CA TRP A 369 -0.47 14.04 13.81
C TRP A 369 -1.67 14.73 13.14
N LEU A 370 -1.55 15.10 11.87
CA LEU A 370 -2.63 15.71 11.11
C LEU A 370 -3.83 14.75 10.96
N LEU A 371 -3.56 13.49 10.63
CA LEU A 371 -4.58 12.46 10.52
C LEU A 371 -5.28 12.26 11.88
N TRP A 372 -4.51 12.11 12.96
CA TRP A 372 -5.06 11.98 14.31
C TRP A 372 -5.87 13.21 14.72
N LYS A 373 -5.38 14.42 14.46
CA LYS A 373 -6.09 15.66 14.79
C LYS A 373 -7.44 15.76 14.09
N ARG A 374 -7.51 15.31 12.81
CA ARG A 374 -8.72 15.42 11.99
C ARG A 374 -9.69 14.26 12.18
N THR A 375 -9.21 13.07 12.43
CA THR A 375 -10.03 11.85 12.36
C THR A 375 -9.94 10.95 13.59
N ARG A 376 -9.01 11.22 14.52
CA ARG A 376 -8.73 10.34 15.68
C ARG A 376 -8.46 8.88 15.24
N PHE A 377 -7.98 8.68 14.01
CA PHE A 377 -7.83 7.37 13.36
C PHE A 377 -9.15 6.59 13.28
N ALA A 378 -10.26 7.28 13.04
CA ALA A 378 -11.56 6.68 12.82
C ALA A 378 -11.66 5.93 11.50
#